data_c9e396478b3f8a70dfa0b704eb2f45c2
#
_entry.id   c9e396478b3f8a70dfa0b704eb2f45c2
#
_cell.length_a   1.000
_cell.length_b   1.000
_cell.length_c   1.000
_cell.angle_alpha   90.00
_cell.angle_beta   90.00
_cell.angle_gamma   90.00
#
_symmetry.space_group_name_H-M   'P 1'
#
loop_
_entity.id
_entity.type
_entity.pdbx_description
1 polymer ?
#
loop_
_entity_poly.entity_id
_entity_poly.type
_entity_poly.pdbx_seq_one_letter_code
_entity_poly.pdbx_strand_id
1 'polypeptide(L)'
;MKAGAKMKSQIEKLTFRRKFLVALAFTSLILGLGVLAACTTAPQNTSITPTPIRSEQANTIQSEVVPARYSNLSFASVGKVEAILAGEGSIVKKGDIIARLEGADQAKAAITSAELQVISAQQALDNLNEKAQLAAADAYTALAKAQTELKDATDRRNDLSYKRVNQYTLEGIQAQLILAQNAVQTAEDAFDLVTDLPEDDPNRAQAMLALSQARLQRDQIERNLTYAQGAADVRDIAKADARLVVAKASLEDAQRQYDRVKVGPDPRELALAQAELTNAQAQLQAAKTNLGDLEMVAPFDGTVVDNSFKVGEIADAGSFVVLGDLNTWQIQTTDLKEVDVVGIKPGDATKVHFDAIPGLELAGKVNRVKGLGEDKHGDILYTVLIDLSGNDPRLLWKMTARVNFVKSIQ
;
A
#
# COMPACT_ATOMS: atom_id res chain seq x y z
N MET A 1 -17.03 23.63 16.94
CA MET A 1 -16.75 23.01 18.24
C MET A 1 -17.96 23.05 19.21
N LYS A 2 -19.17 22.59 18.81
CA LYS A 2 -20.35 22.53 19.71
C LYS A 2 -21.20 21.25 19.58
N ALA A 3 -20.76 20.24 18.81
CA ALA A 3 -21.49 18.98 18.65
C ALA A 3 -20.95 17.80 19.49
N GLY A 4 -19.76 17.89 20.07
CA GLY A 4 -19.14 16.81 20.86
C GLY A 4 -19.56 16.71 22.33
N ALA A 5 -20.15 17.75 22.88
CA ALA A 5 -20.51 17.80 24.31
C ALA A 5 -21.90 17.22 24.64
N LYS A 6 -22.79 17.07 23.63
CA LYS A 6 -24.14 16.54 23.82
C LYS A 6 -24.27 15.02 23.81
N MET A 7 -23.29 14.33 23.28
CA MET A 7 -23.30 12.84 23.16
C MET A 7 -22.73 12.15 24.41
N LYS A 8 -21.84 12.80 25.17
CA LYS A 8 -21.32 12.26 26.44
C LYS A 8 -22.32 12.29 27.60
N SER A 9 -23.24 13.22 27.59
CA SER A 9 -24.28 13.36 28.65
C SER A 9 -25.42 12.34 28.56
N GLN A 10 -25.65 11.73 27.41
CA GLN A 10 -26.68 10.69 27.23
C GLN A 10 -26.22 9.29 27.66
N ILE A 11 -24.93 9.00 27.62
CA ILE A 11 -24.39 7.69 27.99
C ILE A 11 -24.26 7.51 29.51
N GLU A 12 -24.02 8.57 30.26
CA GLU A 12 -23.96 8.51 31.75
C GLU A 12 -25.32 8.34 32.44
N LYS A 13 -26.41 8.72 31.78
CA LYS A 13 -27.77 8.58 32.37
C LYS A 13 -28.36 7.16 32.22
N LEU A 14 -27.86 6.33 31.35
CA LEU A 14 -28.32 4.94 31.16
C LEU A 14 -27.67 3.94 32.13
N THR A 15 -26.50 4.23 32.67
CA THR A 15 -25.80 3.32 33.59
C THR A 15 -26.21 3.48 35.05
N PHE A 16 -26.85 4.61 35.43
CA PHE A 16 -27.29 4.88 36.80
C PHE A 16 -28.65 4.26 37.13
N ARG A 17 -29.48 3.97 36.10
CA ARG A 17 -30.84 3.39 36.32
C ARG A 17 -30.85 1.86 36.49
N ARG A 18 -29.78 1.17 36.26
CA ARG A 18 -29.71 -0.32 36.35
C ARG A 18 -29.17 -0.83 37.67
N LYS A 19 -28.70 0.03 38.60
CA LYS A 19 -28.14 -0.37 39.90
C LYS A 19 -29.09 -0.16 41.09
N PHE A 20 -30.33 0.28 40.89
CA PHE A 20 -31.25 0.62 41.98
C PHE A 20 -32.44 -0.34 42.15
N LEU A 21 -32.47 -1.48 41.48
CA LEU A 21 -33.64 -2.42 41.48
C LEU A 21 -33.30 -3.81 42.06
N VAL A 22 -32.22 -4.00 42.78
CA VAL A 22 -31.84 -5.33 43.36
C VAL A 22 -31.69 -5.28 44.89
N ALA A 23 -32.20 -4.26 45.57
CA ALA A 23 -32.06 -4.15 47.02
C ALA A 23 -33.44 -3.95 47.74
N LEU A 24 -34.40 -4.85 47.54
CA LEU A 24 -35.58 -4.94 48.40
C LEU A 24 -36.33 -6.26 48.22
N ALA A 25 -35.87 -7.35 48.82
CA ALA A 25 -36.70 -8.54 49.15
C ALA A 25 -35.87 -9.58 49.92
N PHE A 26 -35.53 -9.32 51.14
CA PHE A 26 -35.15 -10.36 52.14
C PHE A 26 -35.38 -9.83 53.53
N THR A 27 -36.63 -9.95 54.00
CA THR A 27 -36.94 -10.02 55.47
C THR A 27 -38.27 -10.71 55.63
N SER A 28 -38.31 -11.62 56.56
CA SER A 28 -39.41 -12.37 57.21
C SER A 28 -39.61 -13.79 56.70
N LEU A 29 -39.24 -14.80 57.45
CA LEU A 29 -40.05 -15.31 58.53
C LEU A 29 -39.32 -16.40 59.31
N ILE A 30 -39.03 -16.19 60.56
CA ILE A 30 -38.66 -17.19 61.60
C ILE A 30 -39.92 -17.46 62.42
N LEU A 31 -40.31 -18.71 62.61
CA LEU A 31 -40.78 -19.28 63.92
C LEU A 31 -41.56 -20.61 63.72
N GLY A 32 -41.29 -21.56 64.63
CA GLY A 32 -42.12 -22.74 64.89
C GLY A 32 -41.32 -24.04 65.06
N LEU A 33 -40.71 -24.26 66.15
CA LEU A 33 -40.91 -25.08 67.35
C LEU A 33 -41.59 -26.46 67.15
N GLY A 34 -40.97 -27.52 67.66
CA GLY A 34 -41.68 -28.74 68.10
C GLY A 34 -40.88 -30.01 68.16
N VAL A 35 -40.28 -30.23 69.28
CA VAL A 35 -39.79 -31.40 70.00
C VAL A 35 -40.68 -32.66 69.80
N LEU A 36 -40.10 -33.86 69.68
CA LEU A 36 -40.28 -35.01 70.59
C LEU A 36 -39.37 -36.16 70.23
N ALA A 37 -38.71 -36.62 71.29
CA ALA A 37 -37.85 -37.82 71.35
C ALA A 37 -38.66 -39.08 71.56
N ALA A 38 -38.19 -40.22 71.06
CA ALA A 38 -38.42 -41.52 71.66
C ALA A 38 -37.32 -42.50 71.27
N CYS A 39 -36.60 -42.93 72.32
CA CYS A 39 -35.64 -44.05 72.29
C CYS A 39 -36.40 -45.39 72.18
N THR A 40 -35.88 -46.33 71.38
CA THR A 40 -36.00 -47.74 71.67
C THR A 40 -34.69 -48.52 71.31
N THR A 41 -34.21 -49.35 72.21
CA THR A 41 -32.98 -50.12 72.19
C THR A 41 -33.18 -51.50 71.53
N ALA A 42 -32.13 -51.91 70.74
CA ALA A 42 -31.54 -53.24 70.54
C ALA A 42 -32.37 -54.40 69.89
N PRO A 43 -31.74 -55.44 69.28
CA PRO A 43 -30.42 -56.02 69.57
C PRO A 43 -29.55 -56.22 68.33
N GLN A 44 -28.24 -56.43 68.62
CA GLN A 44 -27.18 -56.84 67.63
C GLN A 44 -27.46 -58.21 67.02
N ASN A 45 -27.46 -58.31 65.72
CA ASN A 45 -27.17 -59.50 64.97
C ASN A 45 -25.93 -59.28 64.11
N THR A 46 -24.88 -59.95 64.47
CA THR A 46 -23.62 -60.08 63.75
C THR A 46 -23.90 -60.83 62.43
N SER A 47 -24.17 -60.08 61.34
CA SER A 47 -24.12 -60.60 59.97
C SER A 47 -22.74 -60.29 59.40
N ILE A 48 -22.02 -61.30 58.97
CA ILE A 48 -20.78 -61.26 58.21
C ILE A 48 -21.16 -60.54 56.87
N THR A 49 -20.72 -59.31 56.78
CA THR A 49 -20.84 -58.53 55.54
C THR A 49 -19.83 -59.09 54.53
N PRO A 50 -20.25 -59.65 53.39
CA PRO A 50 -19.31 -59.93 52.31
C PRO A 50 -18.71 -58.58 51.87
N THR A 51 -17.41 -58.47 51.90
CA THR A 51 -16.64 -57.37 51.31
C THR A 51 -17.13 -57.20 49.88
N PRO A 52 -17.67 -56.03 49.48
CA PRO A 52 -18.02 -55.81 48.07
C PRO A 52 -16.68 -55.87 47.31
N ILE A 53 -16.54 -56.86 46.43
CA ILE A 53 -15.57 -56.83 45.35
C ILE A 53 -15.90 -55.53 44.58
N ARG A 54 -15.15 -54.48 44.84
CA ARG A 54 -15.16 -53.29 44.03
C ARG A 54 -14.68 -53.71 42.65
N SER A 55 -15.65 -54.14 41.82
CA SER A 55 -15.36 -54.20 40.38
C SER A 55 -14.76 -52.82 40.05
N GLU A 56 -13.54 -52.75 39.58
CA GLU A 56 -12.99 -51.60 38.88
C GLU A 56 -13.97 -51.32 37.73
N GLN A 57 -14.94 -50.47 38.02
CA GLN A 57 -15.72 -49.86 36.94
C GLN A 57 -14.69 -49.01 36.20
N ALA A 58 -14.09 -49.58 35.18
CA ALA A 58 -13.39 -48.80 34.18
C ALA A 58 -14.36 -47.70 33.77
N ASN A 59 -14.08 -46.46 34.15
CA ASN A 59 -14.88 -45.31 33.79
C ASN A 59 -14.86 -45.25 32.25
N THR A 60 -15.87 -45.89 31.63
CA THR A 60 -16.02 -45.93 30.19
C THR A 60 -16.75 -44.68 29.79
N ILE A 61 -16.04 -43.80 29.07
CA ILE A 61 -16.52 -42.49 28.67
C ILE A 61 -17.08 -42.57 27.28
N GLN A 62 -18.32 -42.07 27.09
CA GLN A 62 -18.94 -42.00 25.78
C GLN A 62 -18.21 -41.00 24.89
N SER A 63 -18.09 -41.35 23.65
CA SER A 63 -17.32 -40.60 22.66
C SER A 63 -17.86 -40.83 21.25
N GLU A 64 -17.45 -40.03 20.34
CA GLU A 64 -17.74 -40.16 18.93
C GLU A 64 -16.50 -40.12 18.06
N VAL A 65 -16.57 -40.79 16.92
CA VAL A 65 -15.53 -40.76 15.89
C VAL A 65 -15.67 -39.47 15.10
N VAL A 66 -14.61 -38.71 14.99
CA VAL A 66 -14.54 -37.51 14.18
C VAL A 66 -13.30 -37.53 13.27
N PRO A 67 -13.34 -36.94 12.07
CA PRO A 67 -12.14 -36.79 11.28
C PRO A 67 -11.12 -35.91 12.02
N ALA A 68 -9.83 -36.21 11.88
CA ALA A 68 -8.78 -35.39 12.47
C ALA A 68 -8.77 -33.95 11.91
N ARG A 69 -9.25 -33.78 10.68
CA ARG A 69 -9.43 -32.48 10.02
C ARG A 69 -10.77 -32.43 9.32
N TYR A 70 -11.55 -31.43 9.62
CA TYR A 70 -12.81 -31.15 8.90
C TYR A 70 -13.11 -29.65 8.92
N SER A 71 -13.97 -29.22 7.99
CA SER A 71 -14.43 -27.83 7.91
C SER A 71 -15.83 -27.77 7.31
N ASN A 72 -16.64 -26.88 7.84
CA ASN A 72 -17.89 -26.47 7.23
C ASN A 72 -17.59 -25.29 6.33
N LEU A 73 -17.77 -25.46 5.03
CA LEU A 73 -17.48 -24.46 4.01
C LEU A 73 -18.80 -23.81 3.61
N SER A 74 -18.82 -22.49 3.56
CA SER A 74 -19.93 -21.68 3.07
C SER A 74 -19.40 -20.63 2.09
N PHE A 75 -20.28 -20.11 1.23
CA PHE A 75 -19.91 -18.96 0.41
C PHE A 75 -19.77 -17.70 1.27
N ALA A 76 -18.83 -16.84 0.91
CA ALA A 76 -18.64 -15.55 1.58
C ALA A 76 -19.73 -14.53 1.18
N SER A 77 -20.37 -14.74 0.01
CA SER A 77 -21.45 -13.90 -0.49
C SER A 77 -22.73 -14.69 -0.73
N VAL A 78 -23.86 -14.01 -0.65
CA VAL A 78 -25.15 -14.58 -1.03
C VAL A 78 -25.30 -14.52 -2.55
N GLY A 79 -25.70 -15.62 -3.17
CA GLY A 79 -25.88 -15.70 -4.61
C GLY A 79 -26.57 -16.98 -5.04
N LYS A 80 -26.98 -17.06 -6.29
CA LYS A 80 -27.58 -18.27 -6.84
C LYS A 80 -26.50 -19.27 -7.23
N VAL A 81 -26.65 -20.53 -6.81
CA VAL A 81 -25.71 -21.61 -7.12
C VAL A 81 -25.79 -21.93 -8.61
N GLU A 82 -24.73 -21.70 -9.34
CA GLU A 82 -24.60 -22.00 -10.76
C GLU A 82 -24.30 -23.48 -10.99
N ALA A 83 -23.29 -23.99 -10.25
CA ALA A 83 -22.84 -25.37 -10.42
C ALA A 83 -22.27 -25.95 -9.11
N ILE A 84 -22.45 -27.25 -8.93
CA ILE A 84 -21.77 -28.06 -7.91
C ILE A 84 -20.84 -29.01 -8.68
N LEU A 85 -19.51 -28.79 -8.51
CA LEU A 85 -18.48 -29.54 -9.22
C LEU A 85 -18.03 -30.78 -8.45
N ALA A 86 -18.13 -30.75 -7.13
CA ALA A 86 -17.87 -31.86 -6.24
C ALA A 86 -19.08 -32.10 -5.33
N GLY A 87 -19.83 -33.14 -5.61
CA GLY A 87 -20.96 -33.58 -4.79
C GLY A 87 -20.53 -34.45 -3.61
N GLU A 88 -21.52 -34.93 -2.83
CA GLU A 88 -21.28 -35.85 -1.71
C GLU A 88 -20.51 -37.10 -2.16
N GLY A 89 -19.55 -37.54 -1.36
CA GLY A 89 -18.67 -38.67 -1.65
C GLY A 89 -17.48 -38.33 -2.57
N SER A 90 -17.43 -37.14 -3.16
CA SER A 90 -16.33 -36.74 -4.04
C SER A 90 -15.06 -36.51 -3.25
N ILE A 91 -13.94 -37.03 -3.72
CA ILE A 91 -12.59 -36.75 -3.20
C ILE A 91 -12.07 -35.53 -3.90
N VAL A 92 -11.64 -34.52 -3.12
CA VAL A 92 -11.11 -33.25 -3.60
C VAL A 92 -9.72 -32.98 -3.04
N LYS A 93 -8.91 -32.26 -3.80
CA LYS A 93 -7.59 -31.76 -3.37
C LYS A 93 -7.72 -30.30 -2.93
N LYS A 94 -6.77 -29.86 -2.13
CA LYS A 94 -6.63 -28.47 -1.77
C LYS A 94 -6.60 -27.58 -3.01
N GLY A 95 -7.50 -26.60 -3.07
CA GLY A 95 -7.64 -25.67 -4.20
C GLY A 95 -8.66 -26.10 -5.26
N ASP A 96 -9.21 -27.31 -5.18
CA ASP A 96 -10.28 -27.73 -6.09
C ASP A 96 -11.57 -26.94 -5.79
N ILE A 97 -12.29 -26.56 -6.84
CA ILE A 97 -13.56 -25.84 -6.73
C ILE A 97 -14.66 -26.86 -6.45
N ILE A 98 -15.35 -26.71 -5.32
CA ILE A 98 -16.45 -27.56 -4.88
C ILE A 98 -17.77 -27.09 -5.49
N ALA A 99 -18.04 -25.79 -5.42
CA ALA A 99 -19.25 -25.18 -5.94
C ALA A 99 -18.99 -23.74 -6.41
N ARG A 100 -19.89 -23.23 -7.25
CA ARG A 100 -19.77 -21.91 -7.86
C ARG A 100 -21.11 -21.18 -7.85
N LEU A 101 -21.07 -19.87 -7.55
CA LEU A 101 -22.22 -18.98 -7.72
C LEU A 101 -22.25 -18.36 -9.12
N GLU A 102 -23.44 -17.91 -9.53
CA GLU A 102 -23.61 -17.13 -10.77
C GLU A 102 -22.76 -15.87 -10.74
N GLY A 103 -22.10 -15.54 -11.87
CA GLY A 103 -21.21 -14.38 -12.00
C GLY A 103 -19.72 -14.69 -11.89
N ALA A 104 -19.34 -15.94 -11.64
CA ALA A 104 -17.93 -16.32 -11.54
C ALA A 104 -17.15 -16.08 -12.86
N ASP A 105 -17.78 -16.29 -14.01
CA ASP A 105 -17.14 -16.07 -15.31
C ASP A 105 -16.93 -14.55 -15.58
N GLN A 106 -17.87 -13.71 -15.15
CA GLN A 106 -17.69 -12.26 -15.19
C GLN A 106 -16.56 -11.80 -14.25
N ALA A 107 -16.46 -12.41 -13.06
CA ALA A 107 -15.37 -12.13 -12.13
C ALA A 107 -14.01 -12.57 -12.71
N LYS A 108 -13.94 -13.69 -13.42
CA LYS A 108 -12.72 -14.12 -14.15
C LYS A 108 -12.33 -13.13 -15.25
N ALA A 109 -13.31 -12.67 -16.04
CA ALA A 109 -13.06 -11.66 -17.04
C ALA A 109 -12.56 -10.33 -16.42
N ALA A 110 -13.09 -9.94 -15.26
CA ALA A 110 -12.62 -8.78 -14.50
C ALA A 110 -11.16 -8.95 -14.01
N ILE A 111 -10.76 -10.14 -13.58
CA ILE A 111 -9.36 -10.45 -13.23
C ILE A 111 -8.46 -10.25 -14.45
N THR A 112 -8.80 -10.83 -15.60
CA THR A 112 -8.01 -10.69 -16.83
C THR A 112 -7.88 -9.22 -17.25
N SER A 113 -8.96 -8.44 -17.13
CA SER A 113 -8.93 -7.00 -17.40
C SER A 113 -8.01 -6.25 -16.44
N ALA A 114 -8.06 -6.58 -15.15
CA ALA A 114 -7.21 -5.96 -14.13
C ALA A 114 -5.73 -6.38 -14.29
N GLU A 115 -5.45 -7.62 -14.72
CA GLU A 115 -4.09 -8.07 -15.06
C GLU A 115 -3.49 -7.27 -16.22
N LEU A 116 -4.29 -7.00 -17.26
CA LEU A 116 -3.85 -6.14 -18.35
C LEU A 116 -3.55 -4.71 -17.88
N GLN A 117 -4.32 -4.17 -16.94
CA GLN A 117 -4.04 -2.86 -16.35
C GLN A 117 -2.71 -2.85 -15.57
N VAL A 118 -2.42 -3.90 -14.79
CA VAL A 118 -1.14 -4.05 -14.08
C VAL A 118 0.01 -4.09 -15.08
N ILE A 119 -0.11 -4.88 -16.15
CA ILE A 119 0.93 -4.97 -17.19
C ILE A 119 1.14 -3.60 -17.84
N SER A 120 0.07 -2.89 -18.19
CA SER A 120 0.15 -1.56 -18.80
C SER A 120 0.82 -0.53 -17.88
N ALA A 121 0.46 -0.52 -16.59
CA ALA A 121 1.07 0.37 -15.61
C ALA A 121 2.55 0.03 -15.36
N GLN A 122 2.90 -1.26 -15.34
CA GLN A 122 4.29 -1.69 -15.24
C GLN A 122 5.11 -1.25 -16.45
N GLN A 123 4.57 -1.42 -17.66
CA GLN A 123 5.22 -0.97 -18.89
C GLN A 123 5.43 0.55 -18.92
N ALA A 124 4.47 1.33 -18.41
CA ALA A 124 4.62 2.77 -18.29
C ALA A 124 5.79 3.15 -17.37
N LEU A 125 5.92 2.47 -16.23
CA LEU A 125 7.02 2.66 -15.29
C LEU A 125 8.37 2.26 -15.90
N ASP A 126 8.43 1.13 -16.61
CA ASP A 126 9.65 0.64 -17.27
C ASP A 126 10.08 1.60 -18.38
N ASN A 127 9.16 2.06 -19.22
CA ASN A 127 9.41 3.06 -20.26
C ASN A 127 9.94 4.38 -19.70
N LEU A 128 9.42 4.81 -18.54
CA LEU A 128 9.88 6.01 -17.85
C LEU A 128 11.34 5.86 -17.38
N ASN A 129 11.69 4.69 -16.85
CA ASN A 129 13.05 4.38 -16.42
C ASN A 129 14.03 4.27 -17.62
N GLU A 130 13.62 3.62 -18.71
CA GLU A 130 14.44 3.52 -19.91
C GLU A 130 14.75 4.87 -20.55
N LYS A 131 13.77 5.77 -20.57
CA LYS A 131 13.91 7.13 -21.13
C LYS A 131 14.64 8.09 -20.21
N ALA A 132 14.84 7.75 -18.95
CA ALA A 132 15.45 8.65 -17.96
C ALA A 132 16.85 9.13 -18.37
N GLN A 133 17.67 8.26 -18.91
CA GLN A 133 19.04 8.63 -19.38
C GLN A 133 18.97 9.61 -20.55
N LEU A 134 18.06 9.41 -21.51
CA LEU A 134 17.88 10.31 -22.63
C LEU A 134 17.38 11.68 -22.15
N ALA A 135 16.39 11.71 -21.28
CA ALA A 135 15.87 12.94 -20.69
C ALA A 135 16.97 13.73 -19.92
N ALA A 136 17.85 13.02 -19.20
CA ALA A 136 18.99 13.64 -18.53
C ALA A 136 20.00 14.24 -19.52
N ALA A 137 20.28 13.53 -20.64
CA ALA A 137 21.17 14.01 -21.70
C ALA A 137 20.60 15.25 -22.42
N ASP A 138 19.29 15.24 -22.73
CA ASP A 138 18.60 16.36 -23.34
C ASP A 138 18.60 17.61 -22.43
N ALA A 139 18.32 17.40 -21.13
CA ALA A 139 18.33 18.47 -20.13
C ALA A 139 19.76 19.03 -19.94
N TYR A 140 20.80 18.17 -19.97
CA TYR A 140 22.19 18.60 -19.93
C TYR A 140 22.57 19.44 -21.16
N THR A 141 22.12 19.03 -22.33
CA THR A 141 22.33 19.77 -23.58
C THR A 141 21.66 21.15 -23.53
N ALA A 142 20.41 21.22 -23.02
CA ALA A 142 19.69 22.46 -22.80
C ALA A 142 20.43 23.38 -21.80
N LEU A 143 20.97 22.82 -20.72
CA LEU A 143 21.77 23.56 -19.74
C LEU A 143 23.04 24.13 -20.37
N ALA A 144 23.79 23.35 -21.13
CA ALA A 144 25.00 23.80 -21.82
C ALA A 144 24.69 24.92 -22.82
N LYS A 145 23.58 24.82 -23.54
CA LYS A 145 23.12 25.88 -24.44
C LYS A 145 22.79 27.16 -23.68
N ALA A 146 22.04 27.07 -22.60
CA ALA A 146 21.68 28.23 -21.78
C ALA A 146 22.91 28.91 -21.14
N GLN A 147 23.95 28.13 -20.77
CA GLN A 147 25.24 28.65 -20.30
C GLN A 147 25.95 29.46 -21.40
N THR A 148 25.93 28.96 -22.62
CA THR A 148 26.50 29.65 -23.77
C THR A 148 25.75 30.94 -24.07
N GLU A 149 24.42 30.90 -24.08
CA GLU A 149 23.57 32.07 -24.29
C GLU A 149 23.80 33.16 -23.22
N LEU A 150 23.95 32.76 -21.95
CA LEU A 150 24.31 33.71 -20.89
C LEU A 150 25.68 34.35 -21.09
N LYS A 151 26.67 33.56 -21.49
CA LYS A 151 28.01 34.07 -21.80
C LYS A 151 27.94 35.09 -22.94
N ASP A 152 27.30 34.73 -24.06
CA ASP A 152 27.15 35.61 -25.20
C ASP A 152 26.39 36.90 -24.87
N ALA A 153 25.34 36.81 -24.06
CA ALA A 153 24.59 37.99 -23.60
C ALA A 153 25.46 38.89 -22.68
N THR A 154 26.28 38.25 -21.84
CA THR A 154 27.19 38.97 -20.95
C THR A 154 28.30 39.66 -21.75
N ASP A 155 28.92 38.98 -22.69
CA ASP A 155 29.98 39.55 -23.54
C ASP A 155 29.43 40.73 -24.35
N ARG A 156 28.25 40.58 -25.01
CA ARG A 156 27.60 41.70 -25.71
C ARG A 156 27.27 42.88 -24.81
N ARG A 157 26.84 42.62 -23.56
CA ARG A 157 26.58 43.72 -22.61
C ARG A 157 27.85 44.42 -22.21
N ASN A 158 28.95 43.69 -22.02
CA ASN A 158 30.26 44.22 -21.67
C ASN A 158 30.85 45.05 -22.82
N ASP A 159 30.70 44.55 -24.07
CA ASP A 159 31.16 45.28 -25.26
C ASP A 159 30.55 46.70 -25.38
N LEU A 160 29.30 46.86 -24.94
CA LEU A 160 28.61 48.16 -24.93
C LEU A 160 29.09 49.08 -23.77
N SER A 161 29.88 48.61 -22.84
CA SER A 161 30.44 49.39 -21.75
C SER A 161 31.77 50.06 -22.14
N TYR A 162 32.43 49.62 -23.21
CA TYR A 162 33.63 50.20 -23.74
C TYR A 162 33.33 51.39 -24.67
N LYS A 163 34.31 52.35 -24.81
CA LYS A 163 34.25 53.42 -25.81
C LYS A 163 34.19 52.79 -27.22
N ARG A 164 33.49 53.46 -28.19
CA ARG A 164 33.31 52.96 -29.56
C ARG A 164 34.59 52.61 -30.28
N VAL A 165 35.69 53.26 -29.90
CA VAL A 165 37.03 52.97 -30.41
C VAL A 165 37.99 52.77 -29.27
N ASN A 166 39.06 52.03 -29.51
CA ASN A 166 40.16 51.87 -28.54
C ASN A 166 40.94 53.20 -28.37
N GLN A 167 41.69 53.30 -27.29
CA GLN A 167 42.43 54.50 -26.92
C GLN A 167 43.41 54.92 -28.01
N TYR A 168 44.13 53.98 -28.65
CA TYR A 168 45.09 54.30 -29.72
C TYR A 168 44.42 54.88 -30.94
N THR A 169 43.24 54.36 -31.33
CA THR A 169 42.44 54.93 -32.40
C THR A 169 41.96 56.35 -32.07
N LEU A 170 41.53 56.57 -30.83
CA LEU A 170 41.09 57.87 -30.36
C LEU A 170 42.20 58.89 -30.38
N GLU A 171 43.40 58.52 -29.87
CA GLU A 171 44.63 59.37 -29.92
C GLU A 171 45.04 59.67 -31.36
N GLY A 172 44.91 58.67 -32.29
CA GLY A 172 45.14 58.87 -33.72
C GLY A 172 44.23 59.92 -34.35
N ILE A 173 42.92 59.85 -34.02
CA ILE A 173 41.93 60.84 -34.52
C ILE A 173 42.17 62.21 -33.95
N GLN A 174 42.57 62.30 -32.64
CA GLN A 174 42.92 63.54 -32.01
C GLN A 174 44.16 64.18 -32.66
N ALA A 175 45.20 63.37 -32.95
CA ALA A 175 46.38 63.83 -33.67
C ALA A 175 46.06 64.37 -35.09
N GLN A 176 45.14 63.61 -35.81
CA GLN A 176 44.67 64.08 -37.11
C GLN A 176 43.89 65.41 -37.03
N LEU A 177 43.13 65.65 -35.95
CA LEU A 177 42.40 66.89 -35.76
C LEU A 177 43.42 68.08 -35.56
N ILE A 178 44.47 67.88 -34.74
CA ILE A 178 45.52 68.85 -34.56
C ILE A 178 46.20 69.20 -35.89
N LEU A 179 46.53 68.22 -36.70
CA LEU A 179 47.13 68.46 -38.02
C LEU A 179 46.15 69.19 -38.97
N ALA A 180 44.84 68.83 -38.95
CA ALA A 180 43.85 69.55 -39.76
C ALA A 180 43.58 70.96 -39.29
N GLN A 181 43.63 71.24 -37.97
CA GLN A 181 43.56 72.59 -37.43
C GLN A 181 44.74 73.42 -37.86
N ASN A 182 45.98 72.87 -37.81
CA ASN A 182 47.15 73.55 -38.34
C ASN A 182 47.07 73.83 -39.83
N ALA A 183 46.52 72.88 -40.62
CA ALA A 183 46.27 73.06 -42.06
C ALA A 183 45.27 74.20 -42.36
N VAL A 184 44.23 74.32 -41.51
CA VAL A 184 43.26 75.45 -41.61
C VAL A 184 43.99 76.74 -41.30
N GLN A 185 44.81 76.82 -40.23
CA GLN A 185 45.54 78.01 -39.88
C GLN A 185 46.51 78.42 -41.00
N THR A 186 47.25 77.49 -41.57
CA THR A 186 48.15 77.71 -42.69
C THR A 186 47.41 78.26 -43.91
N ALA A 187 46.20 77.69 -44.19
CA ALA A 187 45.35 78.15 -45.29
C ALA A 187 44.71 79.56 -45.02
N GLU A 188 44.41 79.87 -43.76
CA GLU A 188 43.92 81.15 -43.33
C GLU A 188 45.02 82.19 -43.51
N ASP A 189 46.23 81.90 -42.98
CA ASP A 189 47.36 82.79 -43.14
C ASP A 189 47.69 83.10 -44.61
N ALA A 190 47.59 82.04 -45.47
CA ALA A 190 47.79 82.20 -46.92
C ALA A 190 46.67 83.00 -47.58
N PHE A 191 45.45 82.88 -47.12
CA PHE A 191 44.32 83.64 -47.60
C PHE A 191 44.38 85.08 -47.20
N ASP A 192 44.80 85.36 -45.95
CA ASP A 192 44.96 86.75 -45.46
C ASP A 192 46.00 87.57 -46.27
N LEU A 193 47.08 86.90 -46.77
CA LEU A 193 48.06 87.54 -47.65
C LEU A 193 47.49 88.05 -48.99
N VAL A 194 46.31 87.48 -49.43
CA VAL A 194 45.70 87.82 -50.74
C VAL A 194 44.29 88.42 -50.58
N THR A 195 43.92 88.81 -49.34
CA THR A 195 42.56 89.38 -49.07
C THR A 195 42.33 90.75 -49.78
N ASP A 196 43.42 91.50 -49.93
CA ASP A 196 43.36 92.84 -50.59
C ASP A 196 43.29 92.76 -52.13
N LEU A 197 43.39 91.58 -52.74
CA LEU A 197 43.28 91.41 -54.16
C LEU A 197 41.76 91.42 -54.60
N PRO A 198 41.43 91.81 -55.82
CA PRO A 198 40.07 91.77 -56.31
C PRO A 198 39.42 90.42 -56.12
N GLU A 199 38.11 90.42 -56.04
CA GLU A 199 37.32 89.12 -55.81
C GLU A 199 37.46 88.19 -56.98
N ASP A 200 37.73 88.66 -58.18
CA ASP A 200 37.95 87.82 -59.37
C ASP A 200 39.40 87.43 -59.63
N ASP A 201 40.35 87.79 -58.69
CA ASP A 201 41.69 87.37 -58.82
C ASP A 201 41.88 85.84 -58.62
N PRO A 202 42.57 85.17 -59.56
CA PRO A 202 42.80 83.73 -59.48
C PRO A 202 43.53 83.26 -58.19
N ASN A 203 44.47 84.05 -57.67
CA ASN A 203 45.21 83.69 -56.48
C ASN A 203 44.34 83.79 -55.23
N ARG A 204 43.42 84.80 -55.16
CA ARG A 204 42.45 84.87 -54.08
C ARG A 204 41.47 83.76 -54.12
N ALA A 205 40.96 83.39 -55.32
CA ALA A 205 40.03 82.27 -55.49
C ALA A 205 40.67 80.96 -55.14
N GLN A 206 41.97 80.76 -55.51
CA GLN A 206 42.71 79.51 -55.15
C GLN A 206 42.96 79.41 -53.62
N ALA A 207 43.33 80.51 -52.96
CA ALA A 207 43.50 80.53 -51.54
C ALA A 207 42.20 80.30 -50.76
N MET A 208 41.06 80.88 -51.24
CA MET A 208 39.73 80.66 -50.71
C MET A 208 39.29 79.19 -50.84
N LEU A 209 39.58 78.55 -51.99
CA LEU A 209 39.28 77.11 -52.19
C LEU A 209 40.13 76.25 -51.24
N ALA A 210 41.42 76.56 -51.10
CA ALA A 210 42.32 75.83 -50.16
C ALA A 210 41.81 75.94 -48.75
N LEU A 211 41.45 77.16 -48.30
CA LEU A 211 40.89 77.36 -46.96
C LEU A 211 39.55 76.59 -46.76
N SER A 212 38.65 76.68 -47.77
CA SER A 212 37.39 75.98 -47.73
C SER A 212 37.61 74.41 -47.58
N GLN A 213 38.54 73.83 -48.38
CA GLN A 213 38.89 72.44 -48.32
C GLN A 213 39.45 72.04 -46.96
N ALA A 214 40.38 72.85 -46.43
CA ALA A 214 40.99 72.59 -45.09
C ALA A 214 39.91 72.59 -43.97
N ARG A 215 38.97 73.55 -44.02
CA ARG A 215 37.87 73.62 -43.06
C ARG A 215 36.94 72.41 -43.19
N LEU A 216 36.59 72.03 -44.39
CA LEU A 216 35.75 70.82 -44.60
C LEU A 216 36.42 69.55 -44.06
N GLN A 217 37.74 69.42 -44.22
CA GLN A 217 38.50 68.29 -43.71
C GLN A 217 38.57 68.29 -42.17
N ARG A 218 38.83 69.43 -41.54
CA ARG A 218 38.80 69.58 -40.07
C ARG A 218 37.42 69.21 -39.53
N ASP A 219 36.35 69.74 -40.10
CA ASP A 219 34.98 69.46 -39.65
C ASP A 219 34.59 67.97 -39.78
N GLN A 220 35.09 67.29 -40.81
CA GLN A 220 34.88 65.84 -40.96
C GLN A 220 35.60 65.06 -39.87
N ILE A 221 36.86 65.41 -39.54
CA ILE A 221 37.62 64.78 -38.48
C ILE A 221 37.01 65.07 -37.10
N GLU A 222 36.52 66.28 -36.88
CA GLU A 222 35.82 66.65 -35.62
C GLU A 222 34.53 65.85 -35.43
N ARG A 223 33.74 65.64 -36.49
CA ARG A 223 32.57 64.77 -36.45
C ARG A 223 32.99 63.31 -36.11
N ASN A 224 34.08 62.81 -36.73
CA ASN A 224 34.63 61.48 -36.45
C ASN A 224 35.09 61.35 -35.01
N LEU A 225 35.75 62.41 -34.47
CA LEU A 225 36.17 62.45 -33.07
C LEU A 225 34.97 62.39 -32.12
N THR A 226 33.95 63.20 -32.38
CA THR A 226 32.71 63.23 -31.60
C THR A 226 32.02 61.84 -31.61
N TYR A 227 31.95 61.18 -32.77
CA TYR A 227 31.43 59.83 -32.89
C TYR A 227 32.28 58.81 -32.09
N ALA A 228 33.60 58.89 -32.20
CA ALA A 228 34.55 57.98 -31.54
C ALA A 228 34.52 58.13 -29.98
N GLN A 229 34.30 59.33 -29.45
CA GLN A 229 34.18 59.63 -28.03
C GLN A 229 32.80 59.27 -27.46
N GLY A 230 31.80 59.03 -28.30
CA GLY A 230 30.43 58.76 -27.89
C GLY A 230 30.30 57.40 -27.15
N ALA A 231 29.40 57.31 -26.14
CA ALA A 231 28.97 56.10 -25.52
C ALA A 231 28.08 55.29 -26.44
N ALA A 232 27.89 53.97 -26.16
CA ALA A 232 26.90 53.15 -26.86
C ALA A 232 25.49 53.73 -26.72
N ASP A 233 24.63 53.48 -27.69
CA ASP A 233 23.24 53.92 -27.65
C ASP A 233 22.50 53.37 -26.47
N VAL A 234 21.76 54.20 -25.73
CA VAL A 234 21.00 53.81 -24.55
C VAL A 234 19.99 52.70 -24.88
N ARG A 235 19.44 52.70 -26.10
CA ARG A 235 18.51 51.63 -26.56
C ARG A 235 19.23 50.30 -26.74
N ASP A 236 20.48 50.29 -27.22
CA ASP A 236 21.27 49.08 -27.42
C ASP A 236 21.72 48.51 -26.06
N ILE A 237 22.05 49.37 -25.11
CA ILE A 237 22.32 49.01 -23.74
C ILE A 237 21.06 48.34 -23.11
N ALA A 238 19.88 48.99 -23.23
CA ALA A 238 18.63 48.46 -22.71
C ALA A 238 18.25 47.11 -23.33
N LYS A 239 18.47 46.89 -24.63
CA LYS A 239 18.27 45.60 -25.30
C LYS A 239 19.24 44.53 -24.81
N ALA A 240 20.52 44.89 -24.57
CA ALA A 240 21.50 43.96 -24.06
C ALA A 240 21.19 43.55 -22.59
N ASP A 241 20.78 44.51 -21.77
CA ASP A 241 20.32 44.25 -20.40
C ASP A 241 19.09 43.36 -20.39
N ALA A 242 18.11 43.59 -21.25
CA ALA A 242 16.93 42.69 -21.36
C ALA A 242 17.33 41.27 -21.78
N ARG A 243 18.24 41.13 -22.75
CA ARG A 243 18.76 39.82 -23.18
C ARG A 243 19.50 39.10 -22.05
N LEU A 244 20.29 39.83 -21.28
CA LEU A 244 21.01 39.27 -20.13
C LEU A 244 20.05 38.76 -19.06
N VAL A 245 18.95 39.47 -18.78
CA VAL A 245 17.91 39.04 -17.85
C VAL A 245 17.23 37.75 -18.34
N VAL A 246 16.85 37.69 -19.65
CA VAL A 246 16.27 36.51 -20.24
C VAL A 246 17.23 35.32 -20.20
N ALA A 247 18.49 35.50 -20.57
CA ALA A 247 19.50 34.45 -20.53
C ALA A 247 19.75 33.90 -19.12
N LYS A 248 19.75 34.76 -18.10
CA LYS A 248 19.83 34.33 -16.68
C LYS A 248 18.62 33.48 -16.29
N ALA A 249 17.40 33.90 -16.63
CA ALA A 249 16.19 33.16 -16.34
C ALA A 249 16.17 31.81 -17.08
N SER A 250 16.62 31.76 -18.34
CA SER A 250 16.74 30.52 -19.13
C SER A 250 17.73 29.54 -18.52
N LEU A 251 18.89 30.05 -18.05
CA LEU A 251 19.89 29.21 -17.36
C LEU A 251 19.32 28.62 -16.07
N GLU A 252 18.65 29.42 -15.27
CA GLU A 252 18.02 28.98 -14.02
C GLU A 252 16.95 27.92 -14.25
N ASP A 253 16.15 28.06 -15.31
CA ASP A 253 15.15 27.07 -15.69
C ASP A 253 15.79 25.77 -16.20
N ALA A 254 16.78 25.86 -17.11
CA ALA A 254 17.52 24.71 -17.60
C ALA A 254 18.24 23.96 -16.48
N GLN A 255 18.81 24.68 -15.49
CA GLN A 255 19.42 24.08 -14.31
C GLN A 255 18.40 23.31 -13.48
N ARG A 256 17.21 23.90 -13.23
CA ARG A 256 16.13 23.21 -12.49
C ARG A 256 15.66 21.95 -13.23
N GLN A 257 15.55 22.01 -14.56
CA GLN A 257 15.17 20.85 -15.37
C GLN A 257 16.20 19.72 -15.29
N TYR A 258 17.48 20.07 -15.46
CA TYR A 258 18.57 19.10 -15.34
C TYR A 258 18.64 18.48 -13.95
N ASP A 259 18.52 19.29 -12.88
CA ASP A 259 18.56 18.79 -11.50
C ASP A 259 17.43 17.81 -11.17
N ARG A 260 16.29 17.91 -11.82
CA ARG A 260 15.18 16.97 -11.64
C ARG A 260 15.42 15.57 -12.24
N VAL A 261 16.16 15.52 -13.36
CA VAL A 261 16.31 14.28 -14.15
C VAL A 261 17.72 13.70 -14.14
N LYS A 262 18.73 14.41 -13.60
CA LYS A 262 20.16 14.00 -13.64
C LYS A 262 20.46 12.65 -12.96
N VAL A 263 19.63 12.22 -12.02
CA VAL A 263 19.81 10.98 -11.23
C VAL A 263 18.84 9.88 -11.66
N GLY A 264 17.86 10.19 -12.51
CA GLY A 264 16.82 9.25 -12.93
C GLY A 264 15.59 9.99 -13.47
N PRO A 265 14.45 9.31 -13.57
CA PRO A 265 13.20 9.94 -13.99
C PRO A 265 12.81 11.12 -13.10
N ASP A 266 12.02 12.05 -13.63
CA ASP A 266 11.44 13.12 -12.80
C ASP A 266 10.70 12.47 -11.60
N PRO A 267 11.02 12.85 -10.36
CA PRO A 267 10.42 12.23 -9.17
C PRO A 267 8.89 12.31 -9.13
N ARG A 268 8.29 13.32 -9.75
CA ARG A 268 6.83 13.47 -9.82
C ARG A 268 6.20 12.46 -10.78
N GLU A 269 6.82 12.30 -11.96
CA GLU A 269 6.38 11.32 -12.95
C GLU A 269 6.58 9.89 -12.43
N LEU A 270 7.71 9.63 -11.76
CA LEU A 270 7.99 8.35 -11.11
C LEU A 270 6.94 8.04 -10.03
N ALA A 271 6.63 9.01 -9.16
CA ALA A 271 5.61 8.83 -8.12
C ALA A 271 4.21 8.58 -8.71
N LEU A 272 3.87 9.26 -9.80
CA LEU A 272 2.60 9.03 -10.51
C LEU A 272 2.53 7.63 -11.08
N ALA A 273 3.55 7.19 -11.83
CA ALA A 273 3.59 5.86 -12.43
C ALA A 273 3.56 4.74 -11.36
N GLN A 274 4.25 4.94 -10.23
CA GLN A 274 4.20 4.02 -9.09
C GLN A 274 2.81 3.97 -8.44
N ALA A 275 2.14 5.10 -8.32
CA ALA A 275 0.77 5.17 -7.79
C ALA A 275 -0.23 4.48 -8.73
N GLU A 276 -0.08 4.64 -10.05
CA GLU A 276 -0.90 3.96 -11.05
C GLU A 276 -0.72 2.43 -10.99
N LEU A 277 0.54 1.95 -10.88
CA LEU A 277 0.84 0.54 -10.70
C LEU A 277 0.21 -0.01 -9.41
N THR A 278 0.36 0.71 -8.30
CA THR A 278 -0.23 0.33 -7.00
C THR A 278 -1.75 0.25 -7.08
N ASN A 279 -2.40 1.21 -7.75
CA ASN A 279 -3.84 1.21 -7.96
C ASN A 279 -4.30 0.02 -8.82
N ALA A 280 -3.59 -0.26 -9.93
CA ALA A 280 -3.89 -1.42 -10.77
C ALA A 280 -3.75 -2.75 -10.00
N GLN A 281 -2.71 -2.89 -9.16
CA GLN A 281 -2.53 -4.05 -8.29
C GLN A 281 -3.66 -4.19 -7.27
N ALA A 282 -4.13 -3.10 -6.69
CA ALA A 282 -5.26 -3.09 -5.76
C ALA A 282 -6.57 -3.51 -6.46
N GLN A 283 -6.80 -3.05 -7.69
CA GLN A 283 -7.95 -3.48 -8.50
C GLN A 283 -7.89 -4.97 -8.85
N LEU A 284 -6.72 -5.49 -9.21
CA LEU A 284 -6.51 -6.92 -9.43
C LEU A 284 -6.81 -7.73 -8.17
N GLN A 285 -6.33 -7.28 -7.01
CA GLN A 285 -6.61 -7.97 -5.74
C GLN A 285 -8.10 -7.95 -5.41
N ALA A 286 -8.79 -6.84 -5.62
CA ALA A 286 -10.24 -6.74 -5.43
C ALA A 286 -11.01 -7.69 -6.37
N ALA A 287 -10.60 -7.78 -7.65
CA ALA A 287 -11.20 -8.71 -8.60
C ALA A 287 -10.98 -10.19 -8.19
N LYS A 288 -9.78 -10.54 -7.69
CA LYS A 288 -9.48 -11.88 -7.15
C LYS A 288 -10.30 -12.22 -5.92
N THR A 289 -10.47 -11.26 -5.00
CA THR A 289 -11.33 -11.44 -3.82
C THR A 289 -12.78 -11.68 -4.23
N ASN A 290 -13.28 -10.87 -5.17
CA ASN A 290 -14.65 -11.05 -5.68
C ASN A 290 -14.87 -12.45 -6.29
N LEU A 291 -13.91 -12.98 -7.06
CA LEU A 291 -13.99 -14.36 -7.55
C LEU A 291 -13.96 -15.37 -6.40
N GLY A 292 -13.08 -15.15 -5.39
CA GLY A 292 -13.01 -15.99 -4.21
C GLY A 292 -14.32 -16.05 -3.40
N ASP A 293 -15.10 -14.97 -3.41
CA ASP A 293 -16.43 -14.92 -2.77
C ASP A 293 -17.50 -15.71 -3.56
N LEU A 294 -17.26 -15.94 -4.87
CA LEU A 294 -18.18 -16.66 -5.76
C LEU A 294 -17.79 -18.13 -5.98
N GLU A 295 -16.58 -18.55 -5.66
CA GLU A 295 -16.10 -19.92 -5.79
C GLU A 295 -15.76 -20.50 -4.42
N MET A 296 -16.38 -21.62 -4.08
CA MET A 296 -16.06 -22.38 -2.88
C MET A 296 -14.94 -23.37 -3.20
N VAL A 297 -13.77 -23.19 -2.57
CA VAL A 297 -12.61 -24.03 -2.79
C VAL A 297 -12.28 -24.89 -1.57
N ALA A 298 -11.77 -26.09 -1.80
CA ALA A 298 -11.31 -26.99 -0.75
C ALA A 298 -10.05 -26.44 -0.05
N PRO A 299 -10.05 -26.20 1.28
CA PRO A 299 -8.88 -25.69 1.99
C PRO A 299 -7.81 -26.74 2.24
N PHE A 300 -8.15 -28.02 2.11
CA PHE A 300 -7.28 -29.19 2.26
C PHE A 300 -7.83 -30.40 1.48
N ASP A 301 -6.98 -31.40 1.29
CA ASP A 301 -7.35 -32.66 0.67
C ASP A 301 -8.35 -33.44 1.54
N GLY A 302 -9.47 -33.85 0.98
CA GLY A 302 -10.51 -34.54 1.76
C GLY A 302 -11.64 -35.05 0.90
N THR A 303 -12.70 -35.52 1.57
CA THR A 303 -13.95 -36.00 0.95
C THR A 303 -15.09 -35.07 1.34
N VAL A 304 -15.91 -34.69 0.38
CA VAL A 304 -17.19 -34.00 0.62
C VAL A 304 -18.13 -34.96 1.33
N VAL A 305 -18.44 -34.73 2.59
CA VAL A 305 -19.26 -35.62 3.43
C VAL A 305 -20.74 -35.28 3.35
N ASP A 306 -21.03 -33.99 3.25
CA ASP A 306 -22.41 -33.47 3.19
C ASP A 306 -22.44 -32.20 2.37
N ASN A 307 -23.51 -31.95 1.63
CA ASN A 307 -23.71 -30.79 0.79
C ASN A 307 -25.17 -30.34 0.82
N SER A 308 -25.41 -29.23 1.50
CA SER A 308 -26.76 -28.66 1.60
C SER A 308 -27.15 -27.77 0.40
N PHE A 309 -26.21 -27.48 -0.53
CA PHE A 309 -26.50 -26.66 -1.70
C PHE A 309 -27.17 -27.42 -2.82
N LYS A 310 -28.05 -26.76 -3.59
CA LYS A 310 -28.62 -27.25 -4.84
C LYS A 310 -28.47 -26.24 -5.95
N VAL A 311 -28.17 -26.72 -7.14
CA VAL A 311 -28.08 -25.91 -8.34
C VAL A 311 -29.39 -25.16 -8.58
N GLY A 312 -29.29 -23.84 -8.81
CA GLY A 312 -30.46 -22.98 -9.06
C GLY A 312 -31.06 -22.37 -7.79
N GLU A 313 -30.69 -22.80 -6.58
CA GLU A 313 -31.13 -22.23 -5.31
C GLU A 313 -30.18 -21.07 -4.88
N ILE A 314 -30.68 -20.22 -4.00
CA ILE A 314 -29.88 -19.14 -3.42
C ILE A 314 -29.10 -19.73 -2.24
N ALA A 315 -27.78 -19.61 -2.28
CA ALA A 315 -26.92 -19.92 -1.15
C ALA A 315 -27.11 -18.85 -0.07
N ASP A 316 -27.52 -19.26 1.11
CA ASP A 316 -27.72 -18.41 2.28
C ASP A 316 -26.72 -18.76 3.40
N ALA A 317 -26.75 -18.00 4.50
CA ALA A 317 -25.85 -18.20 5.63
C ALA A 317 -26.06 -19.53 6.39
N GLY A 318 -27.13 -20.27 6.10
CA GLY A 318 -27.44 -21.57 6.69
C GLY A 318 -26.93 -22.75 5.87
N SER A 319 -26.55 -22.52 4.63
CA SER A 319 -26.11 -23.56 3.70
C SER A 319 -24.59 -23.77 3.79
N PHE A 320 -24.14 -25.00 3.84
CA PHE A 320 -22.73 -25.37 3.94
C PHE A 320 -22.40 -26.70 3.27
N VAL A 321 -21.12 -26.88 2.97
CA VAL A 321 -20.52 -28.16 2.58
C VAL A 321 -19.63 -28.63 3.72
N VAL A 322 -19.78 -29.87 4.11
CA VAL A 322 -18.89 -30.49 5.09
C VAL A 322 -17.78 -31.23 4.35
N LEU A 323 -16.55 -30.76 4.52
CA LEU A 323 -15.33 -31.40 4.01
C LEU A 323 -14.59 -32.06 5.16
N GLY A 324 -14.24 -33.35 5.04
CA GLY A 324 -13.53 -34.11 6.05
C GLY A 324 -12.39 -34.95 5.46
N ASP A 325 -11.28 -35.08 6.21
CA ASP A 325 -10.23 -36.04 5.92
C ASP A 325 -10.63 -37.39 6.54
N LEU A 326 -11.22 -38.26 5.74
CA LEU A 326 -11.69 -39.59 6.17
C LEU A 326 -10.56 -40.64 6.26
N ASN A 327 -9.31 -40.25 6.04
CA ASN A 327 -8.16 -41.16 6.19
C ASN A 327 -7.60 -41.16 7.60
N THR A 328 -7.86 -40.13 8.39
CA THR A 328 -7.36 -39.97 9.75
C THR A 328 -8.49 -39.66 10.72
N TRP A 329 -8.61 -40.50 11.74
CA TRP A 329 -9.70 -40.40 12.70
C TRP A 329 -9.19 -40.00 14.09
N GLN A 330 -9.99 -39.20 14.76
CA GLN A 330 -9.87 -38.88 16.18
C GLN A 330 -11.13 -39.31 16.93
N ILE A 331 -11.00 -39.50 18.22
CA ILE A 331 -12.13 -39.69 19.10
C ILE A 331 -12.34 -38.43 19.91
N GLN A 332 -13.58 -38.02 19.97
CA GLN A 332 -14.01 -36.86 20.75
C GLN A 332 -14.93 -37.34 21.88
N THR A 333 -14.55 -37.11 23.16
CA THR A 333 -15.42 -37.44 24.30
C THR A 333 -16.65 -36.54 24.36
N THR A 334 -17.79 -37.08 24.72
CA THR A 334 -19.08 -36.36 24.73
C THR A 334 -19.72 -36.22 26.11
N ASP A 335 -19.27 -37.01 27.11
CA ASP A 335 -19.84 -37.10 28.46
C ASP A 335 -18.82 -37.03 29.59
N LEU A 336 -17.60 -36.54 29.33
CA LEU A 336 -16.53 -36.47 30.34
C LEU A 336 -16.83 -35.32 31.34
N LYS A 337 -17.07 -35.70 32.61
CA LYS A 337 -17.36 -34.75 33.68
C LYS A 337 -16.12 -34.04 34.22
N GLU A 338 -16.35 -32.88 34.85
CA GLU A 338 -15.27 -32.07 35.46
C GLU A 338 -14.39 -32.86 36.44
N VAL A 339 -14.98 -33.75 37.22
CA VAL A 339 -14.23 -34.57 38.21
C VAL A 339 -13.29 -35.58 37.55
N ASP A 340 -13.60 -36.01 36.34
CA ASP A 340 -12.83 -37.03 35.62
C ASP A 340 -11.72 -36.41 34.75
N VAL A 341 -11.95 -35.20 34.22
CA VAL A 341 -11.01 -34.55 33.30
C VAL A 341 -9.71 -34.10 33.98
N VAL A 342 -9.75 -33.79 35.29
CA VAL A 342 -8.60 -33.25 36.05
C VAL A 342 -7.40 -34.21 36.03
N GLY A 343 -7.67 -35.51 35.92
CA GLY A 343 -6.61 -36.56 35.91
C GLY A 343 -6.04 -36.85 34.52
N ILE A 344 -6.61 -36.27 33.44
CA ILE A 344 -6.26 -36.60 32.04
C ILE A 344 -5.25 -35.60 31.53
N LYS A 345 -4.16 -36.09 30.93
CA LYS A 345 -3.08 -35.29 30.39
C LYS A 345 -2.83 -35.62 28.91
N PRO A 346 -2.43 -34.63 28.10
CA PRO A 346 -1.93 -34.90 26.76
C PRO A 346 -0.82 -35.95 26.81
N GLY A 347 -0.94 -36.96 25.96
CA GLY A 347 0.01 -38.08 25.93
C GLY A 347 -0.46 -39.34 26.63
N ASP A 348 -1.51 -39.29 27.45
CA ASP A 348 -2.05 -40.46 28.12
C ASP A 348 -2.55 -41.51 27.12
N ALA A 349 -2.27 -42.79 27.42
CA ALA A 349 -2.73 -43.91 26.59
C ALA A 349 -4.19 -44.21 26.84
N THR A 350 -4.92 -44.54 25.77
CA THR A 350 -6.33 -44.90 25.84
C THR A 350 -6.62 -46.17 25.02
N LYS A 351 -7.68 -46.87 25.40
CA LYS A 351 -8.27 -47.96 24.65
C LYS A 351 -9.65 -47.54 24.20
N VAL A 352 -9.91 -47.69 22.92
CA VAL A 352 -11.15 -47.25 22.28
C VAL A 352 -11.90 -48.45 21.72
N HIS A 353 -13.12 -48.68 22.19
CA HIS A 353 -14.05 -49.69 21.69
C HIS A 353 -15.15 -49.04 20.87
N PHE A 354 -15.52 -49.66 19.78
CA PHE A 354 -16.55 -49.17 18.87
C PHE A 354 -17.83 -49.99 18.99
N ASP A 355 -18.92 -49.35 19.38
CA ASP A 355 -20.18 -50.04 19.65
C ASP A 355 -20.75 -50.68 18.38
N ALA A 356 -20.56 -50.03 17.21
CA ALA A 356 -21.06 -50.49 15.92
C ALA A 356 -20.20 -51.59 15.27
N ILE A 357 -18.97 -51.86 15.81
CA ILE A 357 -18.05 -52.85 15.25
C ILE A 357 -17.59 -53.79 16.38
N PRO A 358 -18.35 -54.83 16.69
CA PRO A 358 -18.04 -55.72 17.77
C PRO A 358 -16.62 -56.32 17.65
N GLY A 359 -15.84 -56.25 18.73
CA GLY A 359 -14.49 -56.80 18.81
C GLY A 359 -13.38 -55.90 18.26
N LEU A 360 -13.72 -54.74 17.70
CA LEU A 360 -12.70 -53.75 17.33
C LEU A 360 -12.29 -52.92 18.54
N GLU A 361 -11.03 -53.06 18.92
CA GLU A 361 -10.37 -52.21 19.92
C GLU A 361 -9.14 -51.55 19.26
N LEU A 362 -9.08 -50.24 19.31
CA LEU A 362 -7.92 -49.47 18.84
C LEU A 362 -7.25 -48.78 20.02
N ALA A 363 -5.92 -48.73 19.98
CA ALA A 363 -5.17 -47.91 20.89
C ALA A 363 -5.25 -46.46 20.48
N GLY A 364 -5.34 -45.58 21.47
CA GLY A 364 -5.34 -44.12 21.22
C GLY A 364 -4.41 -43.40 22.19
N LYS A 365 -4.13 -42.17 21.86
CA LYS A 365 -3.33 -41.30 22.71
C LYS A 365 -4.03 -39.94 22.83
N VAL A 366 -4.14 -39.44 24.06
CA VAL A 366 -4.72 -38.10 24.27
C VAL A 366 -3.90 -37.06 23.55
N ASN A 367 -4.52 -36.36 22.60
CA ASN A 367 -3.95 -35.25 21.85
C ASN A 367 -4.04 -33.98 22.70
N ARG A 368 -5.26 -33.62 23.08
CA ARG A 368 -5.52 -32.43 23.90
C ARG A 368 -6.84 -32.51 24.65
N VAL A 369 -6.92 -31.77 25.73
CA VAL A 369 -8.13 -31.47 26.47
C VAL A 369 -8.59 -30.09 26.09
N LYS A 370 -9.85 -29.91 25.66
CA LYS A 370 -10.41 -28.58 25.41
C LYS A 370 -10.61 -27.89 26.76
N GLY A 371 -10.07 -26.67 26.90
CA GLY A 371 -10.14 -25.89 28.15
C GLY A 371 -11.50 -25.25 28.43
N LEU A 372 -12.44 -25.33 27.48
CA LEU A 372 -13.81 -24.85 27.63
C LEU A 372 -14.75 -26.01 27.87
N GLY A 373 -15.41 -26.04 29.01
CA GLY A 373 -16.51 -26.98 29.30
C GLY A 373 -17.83 -26.49 28.69
N GLU A 374 -18.65 -27.44 28.29
CA GLU A 374 -19.99 -27.19 27.76
C GLU A 374 -21.05 -27.60 28.80
N ASP A 375 -22.00 -26.72 29.08
CA ASP A 375 -23.15 -27.05 29.94
C ASP A 375 -24.14 -27.90 29.15
N LYS A 376 -24.35 -29.13 29.57
CA LYS A 376 -25.36 -30.02 29.04
C LYS A 376 -26.27 -30.48 30.19
N HIS A 377 -27.47 -29.98 30.22
CA HIS A 377 -28.50 -30.35 31.22
C HIS A 377 -28.08 -30.11 32.69
N GLY A 378 -27.23 -29.11 32.93
CA GLY A 378 -26.75 -28.76 34.28
C GLY A 378 -25.44 -29.44 34.70
N ASP A 379 -24.90 -30.31 33.87
CA ASP A 379 -23.56 -30.90 34.06
C ASP A 379 -22.55 -30.17 33.13
N ILE A 380 -21.38 -29.82 33.70
CA ILE A 380 -20.29 -29.28 32.90
C ILE A 380 -19.47 -30.46 32.34
N LEU A 381 -19.50 -30.59 31.02
CA LEU A 381 -18.79 -31.65 30.31
C LEU A 381 -17.57 -31.07 29.56
N TYR A 382 -16.47 -31.81 29.60
CA TYR A 382 -15.24 -31.47 28.91
C TYR A 382 -14.99 -32.39 27.70
N THR A 383 -14.43 -31.82 26.67
CA THR A 383 -14.07 -32.57 25.47
C THR A 383 -12.59 -32.88 25.47
N VAL A 384 -12.26 -34.15 25.32
CA VAL A 384 -10.91 -34.64 25.07
C VAL A 384 -10.82 -35.19 23.66
N LEU A 385 -9.79 -34.77 22.92
CA LEU A 385 -9.48 -35.30 21.60
C LEU A 385 -8.38 -36.35 21.74
N ILE A 386 -8.59 -37.48 21.10
CA ILE A 386 -7.72 -38.68 21.19
C ILE A 386 -7.38 -39.10 19.76
N ASP A 387 -6.07 -39.13 19.46
CA ASP A 387 -5.58 -39.64 18.18
C ASP A 387 -5.60 -41.17 18.22
N LEU A 388 -6.15 -41.83 17.20
CA LEU A 388 -6.12 -43.27 17.06
C LEU A 388 -4.78 -43.72 16.48
N SER A 389 -4.21 -44.81 17.04
CA SER A 389 -2.98 -45.39 16.54
C SER A 389 -3.16 -46.35 15.35
N GLY A 390 -4.36 -46.50 14.84
CA GLY A 390 -4.72 -47.33 13.68
C GLY A 390 -5.95 -46.79 12.98
N ASN A 391 -6.20 -47.28 11.76
CA ASN A 391 -7.35 -46.96 10.98
C ASN A 391 -8.10 -48.26 10.57
N ASP A 392 -9.41 -48.25 10.63
CA ASP A 392 -10.26 -49.33 10.11
C ASP A 392 -11.18 -48.72 9.06
N PRO A 393 -11.26 -49.28 7.82
CA PRO A 393 -12.07 -48.73 6.74
C PRO A 393 -13.59 -48.74 7.00
N ARG A 394 -14.04 -49.40 8.05
CA ARG A 394 -15.46 -49.43 8.48
C ARG A 394 -15.80 -48.25 9.41
N LEU A 395 -14.82 -47.46 9.85
CA LEU A 395 -15.07 -46.29 10.70
C LEU A 395 -15.78 -45.22 9.88
N LEU A 396 -16.87 -44.71 10.44
CA LEU A 396 -17.63 -43.60 9.87
C LEU A 396 -17.74 -42.46 10.86
N TRP A 397 -17.87 -41.28 10.35
CA TRP A 397 -18.04 -40.04 11.15
C TRP A 397 -19.30 -40.16 12.03
N LYS A 398 -19.21 -39.70 13.28
CA LYS A 398 -20.24 -39.79 14.34
C LYS A 398 -20.57 -41.22 14.80
N MET A 399 -19.78 -42.23 14.45
CA MET A 399 -19.93 -43.55 15.11
C MET A 399 -19.65 -43.38 16.61
N THR A 400 -20.47 -44.07 17.41
CA THR A 400 -20.34 -44.10 18.84
C THR A 400 -19.16 -45.00 19.25
N ALA A 401 -18.32 -44.49 20.15
CA ALA A 401 -17.19 -45.18 20.72
C ALA A 401 -17.16 -45.03 22.25
N ARG A 402 -16.47 -45.93 22.91
CA ARG A 402 -16.21 -45.88 24.36
C ARG A 402 -14.74 -45.84 24.61
N VAL A 403 -14.30 -44.87 25.42
CA VAL A 403 -12.91 -44.67 25.77
C VAL A 403 -12.65 -45.09 27.20
N ASN A 404 -11.60 -45.90 27.37
CA ASN A 404 -11.03 -46.22 28.65
C ASN A 404 -9.65 -45.56 28.75
N PHE A 405 -9.46 -44.66 29.69
CA PHE A 405 -8.14 -44.07 29.98
C PHE A 405 -7.32 -45.06 30.81
N VAL A 406 -6.15 -45.45 30.31
CA VAL A 406 -5.22 -46.29 31.03
C VAL A 406 -4.47 -45.37 32.01
N LYS A 407 -4.86 -45.42 33.31
CA LYS A 407 -4.13 -44.69 34.34
C LYS A 407 -2.71 -45.25 34.42
N SER A 408 -1.72 -44.44 34.12
CA SER A 408 -0.33 -44.72 34.47
C SER A 408 -0.27 -44.79 36.00
N ILE A 409 -0.08 -45.98 36.58
CA ILE A 409 0.23 -46.12 38.00
C ILE A 409 1.64 -45.52 38.16
N GLN A 410 1.73 -44.30 38.71
CA GLN A 410 2.97 -43.77 39.23
C GLN A 410 3.20 -44.28 40.67
#